data_8efb3cf0f8fc1fecc325659a8753c1bb
#
_entry.id   8efb3cf0f8fc1fecc325659a8753c1bb
#
_cell.length_a   1.000
_cell.length_b   1.000
_cell.length_c   1.000
_cell.angle_alpha   90.00
_cell.angle_beta   90.00
_cell.angle_gamma   90.00
#
_symmetry.space_group_name_H-M   'P 1'
#
loop_
_entity.id
_entity.type
_entity.pdbx_description
1 polymer ?
#
loop_
_entity_poly.entity_id
_entity_poly.type
_entity_poly.pdbx_seq_one_letter_code
_entity_poly.pdbx_strand_id
1 'polypeptide(L)'
;MTGHGRGECARDGFKITVELSSVNRKQTEISTNLPREMEMLEAPIRETVHQHVARGRVTVRVALHSAAGRATARMHLNADLAKAYARELSKLAKELKLTGPVTLDHLVRAPGVFQTDEDLAEAETLWPAVEKALKQSLVALVKMREREGAHLSEDLTARVNTMRDAVGRVEKQAPESAARYRNNLIERIKSAGLPAPAHDDERLLKEIVFFADRSDITEEVTRLKSHFKQFADCLKTKEPVGRTLDFLAQEMNREINTIGSKANDAVIAREVVTLKTELERFREQVQNVE
;
A
#
# COMPACT_ATOMS: atom_id res chain seq x y z
N MET A 1 1.44 1.09 1.80
CA MET A 1 0.79 1.54 3.05
C MET A 1 -0.40 2.44 2.74
N THR A 2 -1.44 2.44 3.59
CA THR A 2 -2.58 3.35 3.50
C THR A 2 -2.33 4.55 4.43
N GLY A 3 -2.93 5.70 4.14
CA GLY A 3 -2.73 6.85 5.00
C GLY A 3 -3.77 7.94 4.77
N HIS A 4 -4.00 8.73 5.80
CA HIS A 4 -4.87 9.90 5.75
C HIS A 4 -4.17 11.07 6.45
N GLY A 5 -4.29 12.27 5.87
CA GLY A 5 -3.80 13.49 6.46
C GLY A 5 -4.76 14.64 6.25
N ARG A 6 -4.91 15.49 7.23
CA ARG A 6 -5.73 16.70 7.17
C ARG A 6 -4.94 17.89 7.66
N GLY A 7 -5.03 18.99 6.92
CA GLY A 7 -4.45 20.26 7.28
C GLY A 7 -5.44 21.40 7.07
N GLU A 8 -5.35 22.43 7.88
CA GLU A 8 -6.25 23.59 7.82
C GLU A 8 -5.43 24.88 7.92
N CYS A 9 -5.82 25.87 7.14
CA CYS A 9 -5.28 27.20 7.24
C CYS A 9 -6.39 28.24 7.07
N ALA A 10 -6.43 29.22 7.97
CA ALA A 10 -7.31 30.37 7.83
C ALA A 10 -6.49 31.58 7.42
N ARG A 11 -6.92 32.27 6.35
CA ARG A 11 -6.28 33.50 5.85
C ARG A 11 -7.31 34.35 5.11
N ASP A 12 -7.21 35.66 5.26
CA ASP A 12 -7.99 36.67 4.56
C ASP A 12 -9.52 36.45 4.61
N GLY A 13 -10.03 35.83 5.69
CA GLY A 13 -11.43 35.51 5.90
C GLY A 13 -11.90 34.23 5.25
N PHE A 14 -10.98 33.42 4.70
CA PHE A 14 -11.25 32.06 4.18
C PHE A 14 -10.60 31.02 5.07
N LYS A 15 -11.28 29.88 5.24
CA LYS A 15 -10.72 28.67 5.84
C LYS A 15 -10.52 27.64 4.73
N ILE A 16 -9.28 27.27 4.51
CA ILE A 16 -8.87 26.24 3.56
C ILE A 16 -8.63 24.95 4.32
N THR A 17 -9.28 23.87 3.89
CA THR A 17 -9.06 22.52 4.42
C THR A 17 -8.49 21.65 3.30
N VAL A 18 -7.36 20.99 3.56
CA VAL A 18 -6.76 20.02 2.64
C VAL A 18 -6.81 18.65 3.28
N GLU A 19 -7.40 17.69 2.59
CA GLU A 19 -7.47 16.29 2.99
C GLU A 19 -6.71 15.44 1.97
N LEU A 20 -5.81 14.61 2.48
CA LEU A 20 -5.06 13.64 1.71
C LEU A 20 -5.49 12.24 2.11
N SER A 21 -5.74 11.39 1.12
CA SER A 21 -5.91 9.95 1.32
C SER A 21 -4.96 9.20 0.39
N SER A 22 -4.26 8.22 0.93
CA SER A 22 -3.31 7.39 0.19
C SER A 22 -3.72 5.93 0.28
N VAL A 23 -3.70 5.24 -0.86
CA VAL A 23 -3.89 3.79 -0.95
C VAL A 23 -2.70 3.16 -1.65
N ASN A 24 -2.35 1.93 -1.24
CA ASN A 24 -1.21 1.22 -1.80
C ASN A 24 -1.46 0.90 -3.29
N ARG A 25 -0.57 1.39 -4.16
CA ARG A 25 -0.49 1.05 -5.58
C ARG A 25 0.95 0.98 -6.04
N LYS A 26 1.23 0.15 -7.06
CA LYS A 26 2.59 -0.03 -7.61
C LYS A 26 3.14 1.23 -8.27
N GLN A 27 2.28 2.06 -8.85
CA GLN A 27 2.64 3.33 -9.51
C GLN A 27 2.13 4.51 -8.70
N THR A 28 2.84 5.64 -8.78
CA THR A 28 2.40 6.91 -8.20
C THR A 28 1.31 7.50 -9.09
N GLU A 29 0.13 7.70 -8.52
CA GLU A 29 -1.00 8.35 -9.16
C GLU A 29 -1.54 9.43 -8.21
N ILE A 30 -1.57 10.67 -8.66
CA ILE A 30 -2.09 11.79 -7.87
C ILE A 30 -3.40 12.25 -8.52
N SER A 31 -4.49 12.16 -7.79
CA SER A 31 -5.82 12.66 -8.17
C SER A 31 -6.17 13.86 -7.31
N THR A 32 -6.53 14.97 -7.95
CA THR A 32 -6.88 16.22 -7.28
C THR A 32 -8.38 16.48 -7.43
N ASN A 33 -9.01 16.94 -6.36
CA ASN A 33 -10.38 17.40 -6.34
C ASN A 33 -10.40 18.81 -5.76
N LEU A 34 -10.44 19.80 -6.64
CA LEU A 34 -10.29 21.21 -6.33
C LEU A 34 -11.58 21.95 -6.64
N PRO A 35 -11.93 23.00 -5.88
CA PRO A 35 -12.91 24.01 -6.32
C PRO A 35 -12.47 24.66 -7.64
N ARG A 36 -13.42 25.13 -8.44
CA ARG A 36 -13.14 25.76 -9.76
C ARG A 36 -12.16 26.94 -9.65
N GLU A 37 -12.28 27.72 -8.59
CA GLU A 37 -11.46 28.89 -8.30
C GLU A 37 -10.00 28.52 -8.06
N MET A 38 -9.71 27.25 -7.76
CA MET A 38 -8.38 26.73 -7.44
C MET A 38 -7.82 25.75 -8.49
N GLU A 39 -8.48 25.57 -9.63
CA GLU A 39 -8.03 24.64 -10.68
C GLU A 39 -6.61 24.99 -11.18
N MET A 40 -6.24 26.28 -11.23
CA MET A 40 -4.89 26.71 -11.58
C MET A 40 -3.81 26.25 -10.61
N LEU A 41 -4.18 25.88 -9.37
CA LEU A 41 -3.25 25.39 -8.35
C LEU A 41 -2.98 23.89 -8.43
N GLU A 42 -3.58 23.19 -9.40
CA GLU A 42 -3.42 21.74 -9.53
C GLU A 42 -1.96 21.33 -9.73
N ALA A 43 -1.24 22.02 -10.63
CA ALA A 43 0.15 21.70 -10.94
C ALA A 43 1.08 21.85 -9.72
N PRO A 44 1.11 22.99 -8.98
CA PRO A 44 1.94 23.13 -7.80
C PRO A 44 1.52 22.19 -6.65
N ILE A 45 0.24 21.85 -6.50
CA ILE A 45 -0.22 20.87 -5.53
C ILE A 45 0.36 19.49 -5.88
N ARG A 46 0.26 19.04 -7.13
CA ARG A 46 0.81 17.75 -7.59
C ARG A 46 2.32 17.68 -7.39
N GLU A 47 3.05 18.74 -7.70
CA GLU A 47 4.50 18.80 -7.50
C GLU A 47 4.86 18.66 -6.02
N THR A 48 4.18 19.41 -5.15
CA THR A 48 4.41 19.34 -3.70
C THR A 48 4.14 17.95 -3.14
N VAL A 49 3.07 17.28 -3.59
CA VAL A 49 2.75 15.90 -3.16
C VAL A 49 3.80 14.92 -3.67
N HIS A 50 4.25 15.07 -4.93
CA HIS A 50 5.23 14.17 -5.54
C HIS A 50 6.59 14.20 -4.83
N GLN A 51 6.99 15.36 -4.27
CA GLN A 51 8.21 15.49 -3.48
C GLN A 51 8.18 14.69 -2.16
N HIS A 52 6.98 14.38 -1.63
CA HIS A 52 6.81 13.72 -0.33
C HIS A 52 6.33 12.27 -0.42
N VAL A 53 5.78 11.86 -1.57
CA VAL A 53 5.21 10.52 -1.75
C VAL A 53 5.77 9.90 -3.03
N ALA A 54 6.61 8.86 -2.86
CA ALA A 54 7.28 8.19 -3.98
C ALA A 54 6.41 7.10 -4.64
N ARG A 55 5.35 6.59 -3.96
CA ARG A 55 4.53 5.47 -4.43
C ARG A 55 3.11 5.51 -3.86
N GLY A 56 2.18 4.93 -4.61
CA GLY A 56 0.77 4.80 -4.21
C GLY A 56 -0.15 5.79 -4.92
N ARG A 57 -1.45 5.57 -4.79
CA ARG A 57 -2.44 6.54 -5.28
C ARG A 57 -2.78 7.50 -4.15
N VAL A 58 -2.51 8.79 -4.37
CA VAL A 58 -2.85 9.87 -3.45
C VAL A 58 -4.01 10.68 -4.02
N THR A 59 -5.08 10.80 -3.26
CA THR A 59 -6.20 11.70 -3.57
C THR A 59 -6.08 12.93 -2.68
N VAL A 60 -6.00 14.10 -3.32
CA VAL A 60 -5.97 15.40 -2.68
C VAL A 60 -7.33 16.05 -2.82
N ARG A 61 -7.97 16.39 -1.72
CA ARG A 61 -9.22 17.13 -1.69
C ARG A 61 -8.97 18.48 -1.02
N VAL A 62 -9.29 19.57 -1.73
CA VAL A 62 -9.23 20.91 -1.17
C VAL A 62 -10.65 21.43 -1.02
N ALA A 63 -10.97 21.99 0.14
CA ALA A 63 -12.23 22.65 0.40
C ALA A 63 -11.97 24.08 0.88
N LEU A 64 -12.68 25.02 0.28
CA LEU A 64 -12.68 26.43 0.64
C LEU A 64 -13.96 26.73 1.41
N HIS A 65 -13.83 27.27 2.59
CA HIS A 65 -14.95 27.72 3.41
C HIS A 65 -14.79 29.21 3.74
N SER A 66 -15.82 29.99 3.52
CA SER A 66 -15.86 31.38 4.04
C SER A 66 -15.97 31.34 5.56
N ALA A 67 -15.16 32.13 6.26
CA ALA A 67 -15.24 32.21 7.73
C ALA A 67 -16.60 32.76 8.15
N ALA A 68 -17.25 32.07 9.10
CA ALA A 68 -18.53 32.46 9.66
C ALA A 68 -18.45 33.91 10.21
N GLY A 69 -19.11 34.83 9.56
CA GLY A 69 -19.11 36.25 9.88
C GLY A 69 -19.21 37.17 8.66
N ARG A 70 -18.78 36.71 7.47
CA ARG A 70 -19.06 37.37 6.18
C ARG A 70 -20.26 36.74 5.47
N ALA A 71 -21.32 36.45 6.19
CA ALA A 71 -22.59 35.95 5.63
C ALA A 71 -23.39 36.98 4.81
N THR A 72 -22.80 38.11 4.52
CA THR A 72 -23.17 38.93 3.36
C THR A 72 -22.16 38.65 2.26
N ALA A 73 -22.31 37.52 1.57
CA ALA A 73 -21.73 37.40 0.22
C ALA A 73 -22.10 38.68 -0.50
N ARG A 74 -21.13 39.60 -0.69
CA ARG A 74 -21.40 40.80 -1.50
C ARG A 74 -21.66 40.29 -2.91
N MET A 75 -22.91 40.31 -3.28
CA MET A 75 -23.27 40.03 -4.64
C MET A 75 -22.79 41.18 -5.52
N HIS A 76 -21.88 40.91 -6.41
CA HIS A 76 -21.45 41.84 -7.44
C HIS A 76 -22.27 41.60 -8.70
N LEU A 77 -22.89 42.68 -9.18
CA LEU A 77 -23.56 42.67 -10.49
C LEU A 77 -22.52 43.12 -11.54
N ASN A 78 -22.18 42.23 -12.47
CA ASN A 78 -21.39 42.59 -13.64
C ASN A 78 -22.26 43.37 -14.63
N ALA A 79 -22.34 44.70 -14.42
CA ALA A 79 -23.21 45.59 -15.20
C ALA A 79 -22.85 45.60 -16.68
N ASP A 80 -21.57 45.45 -17.03
CA ASP A 80 -21.16 45.49 -18.45
C ASP A 80 -21.52 44.19 -19.18
N LEU A 81 -21.38 43.05 -18.51
CA LEU A 81 -21.88 41.76 -19.04
C LEU A 81 -23.40 41.75 -19.15
N ALA A 82 -24.12 42.28 -18.16
CA ALA A 82 -25.60 42.41 -18.23
C ALA A 82 -26.05 43.27 -19.42
N LYS A 83 -25.37 44.40 -19.68
CA LYS A 83 -25.65 45.27 -20.86
C LYS A 83 -25.36 44.52 -22.18
N ALA A 84 -24.26 43.75 -22.24
CA ALA A 84 -23.92 42.94 -23.41
C ALA A 84 -25.01 41.88 -23.67
N TYR A 85 -25.43 41.13 -22.67
CA TYR A 85 -26.55 40.19 -22.78
C TYR A 85 -27.85 40.86 -23.25
N ALA A 86 -28.19 42.01 -22.67
CA ALA A 86 -29.42 42.73 -23.07
C ALA A 86 -29.38 43.15 -24.54
N ARG A 87 -28.22 43.60 -25.05
CA ARG A 87 -28.04 43.97 -26.46
C ARG A 87 -28.18 42.77 -27.41
N GLU A 88 -27.47 41.69 -27.11
CA GLU A 88 -27.47 40.50 -27.96
C GLU A 88 -28.82 39.79 -27.95
N LEU A 89 -29.48 39.67 -26.79
CA LEU A 89 -30.84 39.12 -26.70
C LEU A 89 -31.87 40.00 -27.47
N SER A 90 -31.70 41.32 -27.41
CA SER A 90 -32.60 42.24 -28.18
C SER A 90 -32.37 42.12 -29.68
N LYS A 91 -31.15 41.92 -30.17
CA LYS A 91 -30.85 41.62 -31.57
C LYS A 91 -31.48 40.32 -32.02
N LEU A 92 -31.24 39.26 -31.24
CA LEU A 92 -31.76 37.92 -31.54
C LEU A 92 -33.30 37.90 -31.56
N ALA A 93 -33.94 38.59 -30.63
CA ALA A 93 -35.41 38.73 -30.64
C ALA A 93 -35.94 39.40 -31.91
N LYS A 94 -35.26 40.43 -32.44
CA LYS A 94 -35.61 41.07 -33.71
C LYS A 94 -35.41 40.15 -34.91
N GLU A 95 -34.30 39.44 -34.98
CA GLU A 95 -33.99 38.49 -36.05
C GLU A 95 -35.00 37.34 -36.10
N LEU A 96 -35.38 36.81 -34.95
CA LEU A 96 -36.33 35.70 -34.81
C LEU A 96 -37.81 36.15 -34.82
N LYS A 97 -38.09 37.47 -34.95
CA LYS A 97 -39.42 38.05 -34.87
C LYS A 97 -40.20 37.66 -33.61
N LEU A 98 -39.51 37.53 -32.50
CA LEU A 98 -40.11 37.22 -31.20
C LEU A 98 -40.72 38.51 -30.60
N THR A 99 -41.92 38.40 -30.07
CA THR A 99 -42.60 39.50 -29.40
C THR A 99 -42.40 39.41 -27.89
N GLY A 100 -41.67 40.36 -27.31
CA GLY A 100 -41.45 40.47 -25.86
C GLY A 100 -40.18 41.28 -25.54
N PRO A 101 -40.21 42.11 -24.50
CA PRO A 101 -38.98 42.82 -24.05
C PRO A 101 -38.03 41.88 -23.34
N VAL A 102 -36.73 42.17 -23.41
CA VAL A 102 -35.76 41.56 -22.53
C VAL A 102 -36.00 42.07 -21.10
N THR A 103 -36.30 41.17 -20.17
CA THR A 103 -36.63 41.50 -18.79
C THR A 103 -35.43 41.29 -17.86
N LEU A 104 -35.48 41.88 -16.67
CA LEU A 104 -34.47 41.65 -15.64
C LEU A 104 -34.32 40.14 -15.27
N ASP A 105 -35.42 39.38 -15.33
CA ASP A 105 -35.40 37.94 -15.08
C ASP A 105 -34.49 37.18 -16.04
N HIS A 106 -34.43 37.58 -17.31
CA HIS A 106 -33.52 37.01 -18.29
C HIS A 106 -32.05 37.32 -17.98
N LEU A 107 -31.76 38.52 -17.46
CA LEU A 107 -30.42 38.97 -17.15
C LEU A 107 -29.91 38.39 -15.84
N VAL A 108 -30.80 38.24 -14.85
CA VAL A 108 -30.44 37.65 -13.55
C VAL A 108 -30.04 36.17 -13.67
N ARG A 109 -30.69 35.46 -14.61
CA ARG A 109 -30.41 34.05 -14.89
C ARG A 109 -29.22 33.83 -15.84
N ALA A 110 -28.72 34.89 -16.44
CA ALA A 110 -27.59 34.79 -17.38
C ALA A 110 -26.27 34.46 -16.61
N PRO A 111 -25.48 33.48 -17.11
CA PRO A 111 -24.23 33.11 -16.46
C PRO A 111 -23.27 34.27 -16.31
N GLY A 112 -22.64 34.44 -15.12
CA GLY A 112 -21.63 35.46 -14.86
C GLY A 112 -22.17 36.88 -14.62
N VAL A 113 -23.49 37.13 -14.72
CA VAL A 113 -24.10 38.44 -14.40
C VAL A 113 -24.12 38.71 -12.90
N PHE A 114 -24.44 37.70 -12.10
CA PHE A 114 -24.25 37.73 -10.66
C PHE A 114 -22.98 36.93 -10.31
N GLN A 115 -22.11 37.61 -9.61
CA GLN A 115 -20.87 37.02 -9.06
C GLN A 115 -20.88 37.14 -7.55
N THR A 116 -20.44 36.14 -6.83
CA THR A 116 -20.19 36.21 -5.40
C THR A 116 -18.71 36.55 -5.14
N ASP A 117 -18.40 37.12 -3.98
CA ASP A 117 -17.02 37.39 -3.60
C ASP A 117 -16.11 36.13 -3.64
N GLU A 118 -16.70 34.94 -3.62
CA GLU A 118 -16.01 33.67 -3.77
C GLU A 118 -15.46 33.46 -5.21
N ASP A 119 -16.14 34.03 -6.22
CA ASP A 119 -15.72 33.94 -7.62
C ASP A 119 -14.55 34.92 -7.95
N LEU A 120 -14.23 35.83 -7.04
CA LEU A 120 -13.24 36.91 -7.25
C LEU A 120 -11.91 36.69 -6.54
N ALA A 121 -11.78 35.64 -5.73
CA ALA A 121 -10.49 35.32 -5.08
C ALA A 121 -9.51 34.80 -6.14
N GLU A 122 -8.48 35.59 -6.47
CA GLU A 122 -7.42 35.12 -7.36
C GLU A 122 -6.72 33.91 -6.74
N ALA A 123 -6.69 32.81 -7.45
CA ALA A 123 -6.08 31.54 -6.99
C ALA A 123 -4.65 31.74 -6.46
N GLU A 124 -3.89 32.63 -7.07
CA GLU A 124 -2.52 32.96 -6.65
C GLU A 124 -2.45 33.53 -5.23
N THR A 125 -3.44 34.33 -4.81
CA THR A 125 -3.48 34.90 -3.45
C THR A 125 -3.78 33.84 -2.40
N LEU A 126 -4.46 32.74 -2.77
CA LEU A 126 -4.81 31.63 -1.88
C LEU A 126 -3.67 30.60 -1.76
N TRP A 127 -2.72 30.57 -2.72
CA TRP A 127 -1.65 29.57 -2.74
C TRP A 127 -0.88 29.45 -1.41
N PRO A 128 -0.43 30.52 -0.74
CA PRO A 128 0.33 30.38 0.52
C PRO A 128 -0.47 29.71 1.63
N ALA A 129 -1.79 29.86 1.64
CA ALA A 129 -2.67 29.22 2.61
C ALA A 129 -2.94 27.75 2.24
N VAL A 130 -3.13 27.45 0.94
CA VAL A 130 -3.21 26.09 0.42
C VAL A 130 -1.94 25.31 0.69
N GLU A 131 -0.78 25.90 0.37
CA GLU A 131 0.53 25.28 0.58
C GLU A 131 0.77 24.95 2.06
N LYS A 132 0.42 25.85 2.98
CA LYS A 132 0.53 25.61 4.42
C LYS A 132 -0.37 24.46 4.88
N ALA A 133 -1.63 24.45 4.47
CA ALA A 133 -2.58 23.38 4.78
C ALA A 133 -2.13 22.05 4.15
N LEU A 134 -1.63 22.06 2.92
CA LEU A 134 -1.10 20.90 2.21
C LEU A 134 0.12 20.31 2.94
N LYS A 135 1.09 21.14 3.35
CA LYS A 135 2.26 20.68 4.13
C LYS A 135 1.84 20.05 5.47
N GLN A 136 0.87 20.63 6.17
CA GLN A 136 0.34 20.04 7.40
C GLN A 136 -0.32 18.67 7.14
N SER A 137 -1.11 18.56 6.09
CA SER A 137 -1.76 17.29 5.72
C SER A 137 -0.75 16.23 5.29
N LEU A 138 0.33 16.61 4.58
CA LEU A 138 1.43 15.71 4.23
C LEU A 138 2.18 15.20 5.45
N VAL A 139 2.49 16.06 6.43
CA VAL A 139 3.11 15.64 7.69
C VAL A 139 2.23 14.63 8.43
N ALA A 140 0.91 14.88 8.50
CA ALA A 140 -0.03 13.96 9.14
C ALA A 140 -0.09 12.60 8.39
N LEU A 141 -0.12 12.63 7.06
CA LEU A 141 -0.11 11.45 6.20
C LEU A 141 1.16 10.61 6.42
N VAL A 142 2.34 11.23 6.37
CA VAL A 142 3.64 10.57 6.56
C VAL A 142 3.70 9.93 7.96
N LYS A 143 3.32 10.68 9.00
CA LYS A 143 3.28 10.15 10.37
C LYS A 143 2.36 8.93 10.53
N MET A 144 1.22 8.92 9.83
CA MET A 144 0.33 7.75 9.84
C MET A 144 0.97 6.56 9.15
N ARG A 145 1.64 6.77 8.00
CA ARG A 145 2.37 5.71 7.26
C ARG A 145 3.55 5.15 8.06
N GLU A 146 4.29 6.01 8.77
CA GLU A 146 5.38 5.58 9.66
C GLU A 146 4.87 4.67 10.78
N ARG A 147 3.71 4.99 11.38
CA ARG A 147 3.08 4.13 12.40
C ARG A 147 2.64 2.79 11.81
N GLU A 148 1.99 2.80 10.66
CA GLU A 148 1.59 1.56 9.97
C GLU A 148 2.83 0.73 9.61
N GLY A 149 3.90 1.37 9.13
CA GLY A 149 5.17 0.70 8.83
C GLY A 149 5.83 0.07 10.06
N ALA A 150 5.79 0.73 11.21
CA ALA A 150 6.30 0.18 12.47
C ALA A 150 5.51 -1.09 12.88
N HIS A 151 4.18 -1.06 12.85
CA HIS A 151 3.35 -2.23 13.13
C HIS A 151 3.58 -3.38 12.14
N LEU A 152 3.71 -3.07 10.84
CA LEU A 152 4.05 -4.08 9.83
C LEU A 152 5.41 -4.72 10.09
N SER A 153 6.41 -3.93 10.47
CA SER A 153 7.75 -4.41 10.82
C SER A 153 7.71 -5.35 12.03
N GLU A 154 6.94 -5.02 13.07
CA GLU A 154 6.76 -5.87 14.24
C GLU A 154 6.08 -7.20 13.88
N ASP A 155 4.99 -7.17 13.12
CA ASP A 155 4.26 -8.37 12.68
C ASP A 155 5.14 -9.26 11.80
N LEU A 156 5.82 -8.71 10.80
CA LEU A 156 6.73 -9.44 9.94
C LEU A 156 7.89 -10.07 10.74
N THR A 157 8.43 -9.35 11.72
CA THR A 157 9.49 -9.86 12.61
C THR A 157 9.00 -11.02 13.46
N ALA A 158 7.79 -10.94 14.02
CA ALA A 158 7.19 -12.01 14.80
C ALA A 158 7.04 -13.30 13.97
N ARG A 159 6.57 -13.15 12.70
CA ARG A 159 6.41 -14.29 11.77
C ARG A 159 7.74 -14.92 11.40
N VAL A 160 8.75 -14.10 11.08
CA VAL A 160 10.11 -14.61 10.80
C VAL A 160 10.70 -15.32 12.00
N ASN A 161 10.47 -14.85 13.22
CA ASN A 161 10.91 -15.54 14.43
C ASN A 161 10.20 -16.89 14.60
N THR A 162 8.89 -16.96 14.39
CA THR A 162 8.15 -18.24 14.40
C THR A 162 8.69 -19.21 13.36
N MET A 163 8.99 -18.74 12.14
CA MET A 163 9.63 -19.58 11.12
C MET A 163 11.03 -20.01 11.52
N ARG A 164 11.82 -19.14 12.13
CA ARG A 164 13.16 -19.46 12.63
C ARG A 164 13.12 -20.56 13.68
N ASP A 165 12.17 -20.51 14.60
CA ASP A 165 11.98 -21.54 15.63
C ASP A 165 11.57 -22.89 15.01
N ALA A 166 10.67 -22.86 14.00
CA ALA A 166 10.29 -24.05 13.26
C ALA A 166 11.48 -24.68 12.51
N VAL A 167 12.32 -23.85 11.85
CA VAL A 167 13.55 -24.31 11.20
C VAL A 167 14.52 -24.91 12.23
N GLY A 168 14.64 -24.32 13.41
CA GLY A 168 15.45 -24.87 14.50
C GLY A 168 14.99 -26.26 14.98
N ARG A 169 13.66 -26.50 14.99
CA ARG A 169 13.09 -27.84 15.28
C ARG A 169 13.35 -28.82 14.14
N VAL A 170 13.22 -28.40 12.90
CA VAL A 170 13.56 -29.21 11.71
C VAL A 170 15.02 -29.63 11.75
N GLU A 171 15.95 -28.70 12.02
CA GLU A 171 17.39 -28.98 12.08
C GLU A 171 17.74 -30.00 13.17
N LYS A 172 17.10 -29.91 14.34
CA LYS A 172 17.30 -30.88 15.42
C LYS A 172 16.75 -32.26 15.08
N GLN A 173 15.69 -32.32 14.28
CA GLN A 173 15.01 -33.57 13.94
C GLN A 173 15.63 -34.28 12.73
N ALA A 174 16.29 -33.55 11.82
CA ALA A 174 16.86 -34.08 10.59
C ALA A 174 17.86 -35.26 10.82
N PRO A 175 18.79 -35.22 11.79
CA PRO A 175 19.71 -36.32 12.00
C PRO A 175 19.06 -37.64 12.42
N GLU A 176 17.88 -37.57 13.06
CA GLU A 176 17.15 -38.77 13.50
C GLU A 176 16.35 -39.43 12.40
N SER A 177 16.15 -38.76 11.24
CA SER A 177 15.29 -39.26 10.16
C SER A 177 15.80 -40.57 9.56
N ALA A 178 17.11 -40.70 9.37
CA ALA A 178 17.73 -41.94 8.85
C ALA A 178 17.57 -43.14 9.82
N ALA A 179 17.71 -42.89 11.14
CA ALA A 179 17.48 -43.94 12.15
C ALA A 179 16.00 -44.38 12.18
N ARG A 180 15.07 -43.47 12.11
CA ARG A 180 13.62 -43.81 12.01
C ARG A 180 13.30 -44.52 10.72
N TYR A 181 13.84 -44.09 9.60
CA TYR A 181 13.62 -44.79 8.31
C TYR A 181 14.10 -46.24 8.40
N ARG A 182 15.29 -46.48 8.94
CA ARG A 182 15.82 -47.83 9.16
C ARG A 182 14.88 -48.66 9.99
N ASN A 183 14.41 -48.18 11.13
CA ASN A 183 13.50 -48.90 12.01
C ASN A 183 12.17 -49.22 11.30
N ASN A 184 11.60 -48.23 10.60
CA ASN A 184 10.37 -48.43 9.82
C ASN A 184 10.55 -49.47 8.69
N LEU A 185 11.71 -49.47 8.03
CA LEU A 185 12.03 -50.44 6.98
C LEU A 185 12.10 -51.87 7.54
N ILE A 186 12.78 -52.05 8.68
CA ILE A 186 12.84 -53.35 9.35
C ILE A 186 11.46 -53.84 9.78
N GLU A 187 10.60 -52.99 10.35
CA GLU A 187 9.24 -53.33 10.73
C GLU A 187 8.36 -53.74 9.50
N ARG A 188 8.54 -53.03 8.37
CA ARG A 188 7.84 -53.39 7.13
C ARG A 188 8.28 -54.75 6.57
N ILE A 189 9.60 -55.09 6.67
CA ILE A 189 10.13 -56.37 6.26
C ILE A 189 9.51 -57.48 7.12
N LYS A 190 9.49 -57.29 8.45
CA LYS A 190 8.86 -58.25 9.39
C LYS A 190 7.35 -58.45 9.11
N SER A 191 6.64 -57.32 8.88
CA SER A 191 5.19 -57.36 8.58
C SER A 191 4.87 -58.07 7.26
N ALA A 192 5.81 -58.10 6.31
CA ALA A 192 5.73 -58.82 5.06
C ALA A 192 6.02 -60.34 5.22
N GLY A 193 6.26 -60.84 6.46
CA GLY A 193 6.59 -62.22 6.72
C GLY A 193 8.00 -62.65 6.32
N LEU A 194 8.88 -61.67 6.08
CA LEU A 194 10.28 -61.93 5.72
C LEU A 194 11.17 -61.94 6.98
N PRO A 195 12.27 -62.72 6.97
CA PRO A 195 13.23 -62.70 8.08
C PRO A 195 13.84 -61.30 8.26
N ALA A 196 13.99 -60.88 9.51
CA ALA A 196 14.65 -59.59 9.79
C ALA A 196 16.11 -59.61 9.28
N PRO A 197 16.53 -58.59 8.50
CA PRO A 197 17.90 -58.54 8.03
C PRO A 197 18.89 -58.38 9.19
N ALA A 198 20.09 -58.93 9.02
CA ALA A 198 21.19 -58.71 9.96
C ALA A 198 21.52 -57.21 10.04
N HIS A 199 22.11 -56.76 11.19
CA HIS A 199 22.41 -55.36 11.42
C HIS A 199 23.43 -54.79 10.42
N ASP A 200 24.27 -55.63 9.89
CA ASP A 200 25.33 -55.39 8.89
C ASP A 200 24.99 -55.85 7.48
N ASP A 201 23.71 -56.14 7.20
CA ASP A 201 23.24 -56.50 5.86
C ASP A 201 23.60 -55.37 4.87
N GLU A 202 24.42 -55.69 3.89
CA GLU A 202 24.93 -54.70 2.90
C GLU A 202 23.82 -54.00 2.11
N ARG A 203 22.72 -54.74 1.82
CA ARG A 203 21.56 -54.16 1.07
C ARG A 203 20.83 -53.16 1.95
N LEU A 204 20.63 -53.48 3.23
CA LEU A 204 20.01 -52.56 4.19
C LEU A 204 20.85 -51.31 4.37
N LEU A 205 22.16 -51.48 4.52
CA LEU A 205 23.09 -50.31 4.66
C LEU A 205 23.08 -49.43 3.43
N LYS A 206 23.13 -49.98 2.22
CA LYS A 206 23.03 -49.24 0.96
C LYS A 206 21.72 -48.41 0.89
N GLU A 207 20.61 -49.03 1.22
CA GLU A 207 19.29 -48.32 1.20
C GLU A 207 19.25 -47.17 2.20
N ILE A 208 19.82 -47.34 3.38
CA ILE A 208 19.90 -46.25 4.39
C ILE A 208 20.78 -45.11 3.90
N VAL A 209 21.93 -45.39 3.27
CA VAL A 209 22.83 -44.37 2.70
C VAL A 209 22.09 -43.60 1.59
N PHE A 210 21.45 -44.28 0.65
CA PHE A 210 20.66 -43.63 -0.39
C PHE A 210 19.54 -42.78 0.16
N PHE A 211 18.85 -43.25 1.21
CA PHE A 211 17.83 -42.47 1.89
C PHE A 211 18.44 -41.22 2.55
N ALA A 212 19.57 -41.36 3.28
CA ALA A 212 20.22 -40.23 3.94
C ALA A 212 20.64 -39.13 2.94
N ASP A 213 21.21 -39.51 1.80
CA ASP A 213 21.58 -38.55 0.74
C ASP A 213 20.37 -37.86 0.14
N ARG A 214 19.30 -38.59 -0.12
CA ARG A 214 18.07 -38.02 -0.72
C ARG A 214 17.28 -37.16 0.25
N SER A 215 17.39 -37.43 1.54
CA SER A 215 16.67 -36.70 2.61
C SER A 215 17.50 -35.60 3.25
N ASP A 216 18.71 -35.36 2.74
CA ASP A 216 19.53 -34.25 3.23
C ASP A 216 18.91 -32.90 2.90
N ILE A 217 18.64 -32.13 3.94
CA ILE A 217 18.02 -30.78 3.89
C ILE A 217 18.93 -29.71 4.46
N THR A 218 20.20 -30.01 4.66
CA THR A 218 21.17 -29.10 5.30
C THR A 218 21.35 -27.81 4.51
N GLU A 219 21.37 -27.92 3.19
CA GLU A 219 21.52 -26.77 2.29
C GLU A 219 20.30 -25.85 2.40
N GLU A 220 19.08 -26.40 2.34
CA GLU A 220 17.83 -25.65 2.41
C GLU A 220 17.67 -24.94 3.75
N VAL A 221 18.02 -25.59 4.85
CA VAL A 221 18.03 -24.98 6.18
C VAL A 221 19.02 -23.82 6.26
N THR A 222 20.21 -23.99 5.69
CA THR A 222 21.24 -22.95 5.66
C THR A 222 20.78 -21.75 4.82
N ARG A 223 20.16 -21.98 3.66
CA ARG A 223 19.59 -20.94 2.80
C ARG A 223 18.46 -20.19 3.50
N LEU A 224 17.53 -20.89 4.15
CA LEU A 224 16.47 -20.24 4.94
C LEU A 224 17.04 -19.31 6.03
N LYS A 225 18.05 -19.77 6.77
CA LYS A 225 18.73 -18.93 7.78
C LYS A 225 19.36 -17.69 7.15
N SER A 226 19.95 -17.81 5.96
CA SER A 226 20.49 -16.68 5.20
C SER A 226 19.39 -15.69 4.80
N HIS A 227 18.24 -16.17 4.33
CA HIS A 227 17.09 -15.31 3.98
C HIS A 227 16.52 -14.59 5.20
N PHE A 228 16.47 -15.23 6.37
CA PHE A 228 16.07 -14.55 7.62
C PHE A 228 17.05 -13.45 8.04
N LYS A 229 18.35 -13.62 7.75
CA LYS A 229 19.34 -12.56 7.98
C LYS A 229 19.15 -11.40 7.02
N GLN A 230 18.94 -11.69 5.73
CA GLN A 230 18.68 -10.67 4.71
C GLN A 230 17.41 -9.86 5.04
N PHE A 231 16.34 -10.52 5.54
CA PHE A 231 15.17 -9.84 6.06
C PHE A 231 15.52 -8.85 7.18
N ALA A 232 16.31 -9.28 8.17
CA ALA A 232 16.72 -8.42 9.28
C ALA A 232 17.58 -7.22 8.81
N ASP A 233 18.33 -7.37 7.73
CA ASP A 233 19.10 -6.29 7.12
C ASP A 233 18.20 -5.32 6.33
N CYS A 234 17.14 -5.82 5.66
CA CYS A 234 16.13 -4.97 5.03
C CYS A 234 15.42 -4.04 6.03
N LEU A 235 15.19 -4.46 7.26
CA LEU A 235 14.57 -3.62 8.29
C LEU A 235 15.43 -2.43 8.73
N LYS A 236 16.73 -2.45 8.44
CA LYS A 236 17.69 -1.39 8.83
C LYS A 236 17.89 -0.36 7.72
N THR A 237 17.49 -0.65 6.48
CA THR A 237 17.68 0.24 5.35
C THR A 237 16.61 1.33 5.30
N LYS A 238 16.98 2.47 4.71
CA LYS A 238 16.04 3.57 4.43
C LYS A 238 15.47 3.52 3.01
N GLU A 239 15.92 2.55 2.22
CA GLU A 239 15.45 2.37 0.84
C GLU A 239 14.14 1.57 0.80
N PRO A 240 13.34 1.72 -0.27
CA PRO A 240 12.13 0.93 -0.46
C PRO A 240 12.44 -0.58 -0.53
N VAL A 241 11.91 -1.36 0.41
CA VAL A 241 12.25 -2.79 0.56
C VAL A 241 11.18 -3.75 0.05
N GLY A 242 10.01 -3.27 -0.33
CA GLY A 242 8.88 -4.14 -0.68
C GLY A 242 9.18 -5.18 -1.77
N ARG A 243 9.93 -4.83 -2.83
CA ARG A 243 10.34 -5.79 -3.88
C ARG A 243 11.33 -6.83 -3.37
N THR A 244 12.27 -6.41 -2.54
CA THR A 244 13.28 -7.30 -1.95
C THR A 244 12.61 -8.30 -1.00
N LEU A 245 11.65 -7.87 -0.20
CA LEU A 245 10.89 -8.74 0.69
C LEU A 245 10.00 -9.73 -0.07
N ASP A 246 9.40 -9.32 -1.19
CA ASP A 246 8.63 -10.24 -2.05
C ASP A 246 9.54 -11.31 -2.68
N PHE A 247 10.72 -10.92 -3.17
CA PHE A 247 11.73 -11.85 -3.66
C PHE A 247 12.18 -12.83 -2.56
N LEU A 248 12.50 -12.34 -1.36
CA LEU A 248 12.88 -13.19 -0.23
C LEU A 248 11.78 -14.18 0.12
N ALA A 249 10.51 -13.76 0.09
CA ALA A 249 9.37 -14.66 0.34
C ALA A 249 9.28 -15.78 -0.71
N GLN A 250 9.59 -15.48 -1.99
CA GLN A 250 9.60 -16.49 -3.05
C GLN A 250 10.73 -17.50 -2.84
N GLU A 251 11.94 -17.05 -2.49
CA GLU A 251 13.07 -17.93 -2.21
C GLU A 251 12.81 -18.78 -0.96
N MET A 252 12.31 -18.19 0.13
CA MET A 252 11.92 -18.96 1.32
C MET A 252 10.87 -20.03 0.98
N ASN A 253 9.89 -19.72 0.14
CA ASN A 253 8.89 -20.71 -0.29
C ASN A 253 9.52 -21.87 -1.06
N ARG A 254 10.50 -21.58 -1.90
CA ARG A 254 11.27 -22.60 -2.63
C ARG A 254 11.98 -23.56 -1.69
N GLU A 255 12.74 -23.01 -0.73
CA GLU A 255 13.47 -23.84 0.24
C GLU A 255 12.51 -24.68 1.14
N ILE A 256 11.41 -24.08 1.61
CA ILE A 256 10.40 -24.80 2.40
C ILE A 256 9.77 -25.95 1.61
N ASN A 257 9.48 -25.73 0.32
CA ASN A 257 8.94 -26.80 -0.55
C ASN A 257 9.95 -27.93 -0.73
N THR A 258 11.23 -27.61 -0.89
CA THR A 258 12.30 -28.61 -1.04
C THR A 258 12.47 -29.41 0.24
N ILE A 259 12.46 -28.77 1.42
CA ILE A 259 12.45 -29.47 2.71
C ILE A 259 11.27 -30.42 2.81
N GLY A 260 10.06 -29.95 2.44
CA GLY A 260 8.84 -30.77 2.49
C GLY A 260 8.86 -31.99 1.57
N SER A 261 9.55 -31.90 0.42
CA SER A 261 9.67 -33.02 -0.51
C SER A 261 10.78 -34.01 -0.17
N LYS A 262 11.86 -33.55 0.43
CA LYS A 262 13.04 -34.37 0.79
C LYS A 262 12.88 -35.11 2.12
N ALA A 263 12.32 -34.45 3.14
CA ALA A 263 12.48 -34.88 4.54
C ALA A 263 11.81 -36.20 4.89
N ASN A 264 10.79 -36.64 4.18
CA ASN A 264 10.05 -37.91 4.38
C ASN A 264 9.87 -38.32 5.87
N ASP A 265 9.60 -37.34 6.73
CA ASP A 265 9.46 -37.46 8.17
C ASP A 265 8.20 -36.71 8.66
N ALA A 266 7.35 -37.37 9.46
CA ALA A 266 6.07 -36.80 9.89
C ALA A 266 6.23 -35.59 10.83
N VAL A 267 7.30 -35.52 11.62
CA VAL A 267 7.57 -34.37 12.49
C VAL A 267 8.01 -33.18 11.66
N ILE A 268 8.96 -33.38 10.75
CA ILE A 268 9.41 -32.34 9.83
C ILE A 268 8.25 -31.86 8.94
N ALA A 269 7.39 -32.77 8.46
CA ALA A 269 6.23 -32.40 7.67
C ALA A 269 5.26 -31.45 8.42
N ARG A 270 5.07 -31.61 9.72
CA ARG A 270 4.27 -30.67 10.55
C ARG A 270 4.91 -29.31 10.63
N GLU A 271 6.23 -29.25 10.81
CA GLU A 271 6.95 -27.97 10.82
C GLU A 271 6.92 -27.28 9.46
N VAL A 272 6.97 -28.03 8.37
CA VAL A 272 6.79 -27.49 6.99
C VAL A 272 5.41 -26.87 6.81
N VAL A 273 4.35 -27.44 7.38
CA VAL A 273 3.01 -26.84 7.37
C VAL A 273 3.01 -25.50 8.13
N THR A 274 3.64 -25.46 9.30
CA THR A 274 3.80 -24.24 10.09
C THR A 274 4.57 -23.16 9.29
N LEU A 275 5.72 -23.55 8.70
CA LEU A 275 6.51 -22.66 7.86
C LEU A 275 5.73 -22.09 6.68
N LYS A 276 4.96 -22.93 5.96
CA LYS A 276 4.12 -22.49 4.84
C LYS A 276 3.02 -21.53 5.28
N THR A 277 2.38 -21.81 6.40
CA THR A 277 1.32 -20.95 6.94
C THR A 277 1.85 -19.58 7.33
N GLU A 278 2.98 -19.50 8.04
CA GLU A 278 3.56 -18.23 8.44
C GLU A 278 4.16 -17.48 7.25
N LEU A 279 4.72 -18.18 6.27
CA LEU A 279 5.22 -17.56 5.05
C LEU A 279 4.09 -16.94 4.21
N GLU A 280 2.94 -17.59 4.10
CA GLU A 280 1.81 -17.02 3.36
C GLU A 280 1.29 -15.75 4.04
N ARG A 281 1.15 -15.76 5.36
CA ARG A 281 0.79 -14.57 6.13
C ARG A 281 1.85 -13.46 5.98
N PHE A 282 3.14 -13.83 5.96
CA PHE A 282 4.23 -12.90 5.69
C PHE A 282 4.08 -12.25 4.30
N ARG A 283 3.79 -13.03 3.25
CA ARG A 283 3.59 -12.54 1.88
C ARG A 283 2.42 -11.57 1.76
N GLU A 284 1.30 -11.86 2.43
CA GLU A 284 0.15 -10.97 2.47
C GLU A 284 0.52 -9.59 3.07
N GLN A 285 1.30 -9.57 4.14
CA GLN A 285 1.74 -8.32 4.76
C GLN A 285 2.78 -7.58 3.92
N VAL A 286 3.69 -8.29 3.27
CA VAL A 286 4.70 -7.69 2.38
C VAL A 286 4.06 -6.90 1.23
N GLN A 287 2.88 -7.30 0.75
CA GLN A 287 2.15 -6.53 -0.26
C GLN A 287 1.80 -5.10 0.20
N ASN A 288 1.74 -4.85 1.50
CA ASN A 288 1.44 -3.54 2.09
C ASN A 288 2.70 -2.73 2.41
N VAL A 289 3.90 -3.28 2.26
CA VAL A 289 5.17 -2.60 2.52
C VAL A 289 5.58 -1.73 1.33
N GLU A 290 6.10 -0.55 1.64
CA GLU A 290 6.67 0.41 0.67
C GLU A 290 8.17 0.57 0.84
#